data_5a6a5697bf1fff95b1dbfc6c41723725
#
_entry.id   5a6a5697bf1fff95b1dbfc6c41723725
#
_cell.length_a   1.000
_cell.length_b   1.000
_cell.length_c   1.000
_cell.angle_alpha   90.00
_cell.angle_beta   90.00
_cell.angle_gamma   90.00
#
_symmetry.space_group_name_H-M   'P 1'
#
loop_
_entity.id
_entity.type
_entity.pdbx_description
1 polymer ?
#
loop_
_entity_poly.entity_id
_entity_poly.type
_entity_poly.pdbx_seq_one_letter_code
_entity_poly.pdbx_strand_id
1 'polypeptide(L)'
;AAVLLGHTRDDQAETVLLGLARGSGIRSLSGMAAVSGAGGRYRRPFLQVDRQTARKACMVQSLPVWDDPHNADPAYTRSRLRHEGLPALEKALGKGVVEALARTAQLSRDDADALDTWARQAEAGVRDATGGLECAKLYALPPAVRRRILRRAALEAGAPGGALFARHIEEVDRLITGWRGQGAINLPGKVVARRQGGRLVIRQG
;
A
#
# COMPACT_ATOMS: atom_id res chain seq x y z
N ALA A 1 -20.20 10.00 -11.06
CA ALA A 1 -20.89 8.88 -10.42
C ALA A 1 -19.93 8.14 -9.50
N ALA A 2 -20.39 7.69 -8.32
CA ALA A 2 -19.65 6.86 -7.39
C ALA A 2 -20.03 5.39 -7.60
N VAL A 3 -19.05 4.49 -7.38
CA VAL A 3 -19.25 3.04 -7.37
C VAL A 3 -19.16 2.58 -5.91
N LEU A 4 -20.21 1.95 -5.41
CA LEU A 4 -20.22 1.37 -4.07
C LEU A 4 -19.72 -0.09 -4.14
N LEU A 5 -18.80 -0.43 -3.28
CA LEU A 5 -18.21 -1.77 -3.19
C LEU A 5 -18.58 -2.40 -1.83
N GLY A 6 -19.11 -3.61 -1.85
CA GLY A 6 -19.61 -4.33 -0.68
C GLY A 6 -18.54 -4.99 0.20
N HIS A 7 -17.31 -4.48 0.19
CA HIS A 7 -16.25 -5.03 1.05
C HIS A 7 -16.56 -4.81 2.53
N THR A 8 -16.34 -5.86 3.32
CA THR A 8 -16.59 -5.90 4.76
C THR A 8 -15.30 -5.83 5.58
N ARG A 9 -15.43 -5.83 6.90
CA ARG A 9 -14.31 -5.93 7.85
C ARG A 9 -13.51 -7.22 7.67
N ASP A 10 -14.17 -8.32 7.32
CA ASP A 10 -13.51 -9.60 7.02
C ASP A 10 -12.61 -9.49 5.79
N ASP A 11 -13.08 -8.83 4.73
CA ASP A 11 -12.28 -8.58 3.53
C ASP A 11 -11.08 -7.67 3.82
N GLN A 12 -11.21 -6.77 4.80
CA GLN A 12 -10.12 -5.95 5.28
C GLN A 12 -9.03 -6.80 5.95
N ALA A 13 -9.43 -7.70 6.86
CA ALA A 13 -8.51 -8.63 7.53
C ALA A 13 -7.77 -9.53 6.52
N GLU A 14 -8.49 -10.10 5.54
CA GLU A 14 -7.89 -10.88 4.45
C GLU A 14 -6.84 -10.05 3.68
N THR A 15 -7.15 -8.79 3.40
CA THR A 15 -6.26 -7.89 2.66
C THR A 15 -4.98 -7.57 3.44
N VAL A 16 -5.08 -7.38 4.76
CA VAL A 16 -3.92 -7.17 5.65
C VAL A 16 -3.03 -8.40 5.67
N LEU A 17 -3.58 -9.59 5.85
CA LEU A 17 -2.82 -10.85 5.85
C LEU A 17 -2.09 -11.08 4.52
N LEU A 18 -2.75 -10.81 3.39
CA LEU A 18 -2.12 -10.88 2.08
C LEU A 18 -1.01 -9.84 1.90
N GLY A 19 -1.17 -8.66 2.49
CA GLY A 19 -0.14 -7.63 2.53
C GLY A 19 1.07 -8.06 3.35
N LEU A 20 0.83 -8.62 4.53
CA LEU A 20 1.86 -9.14 5.42
C LEU A 20 2.65 -10.28 4.79
N ALA A 21 1.96 -11.26 4.21
CA ALA A 21 2.59 -12.42 3.55
C ALA A 21 3.51 -12.03 2.39
N ARG A 22 3.26 -10.89 1.73
CA ARG A 22 4.13 -10.36 0.66
C ARG A 22 5.33 -9.57 1.17
N GLY A 23 5.48 -9.38 2.48
CA GLY A 23 6.56 -8.58 3.04
C GLY A 23 6.52 -7.11 2.60
N SER A 24 5.35 -6.59 2.31
CA SER A 24 5.16 -5.22 1.83
C SER A 24 5.17 -4.22 3.00
N GLY A 25 5.56 -2.98 2.73
CA GLY A 25 5.61 -1.92 3.74
C GLY A 25 4.23 -1.53 4.29
N ILE A 26 4.24 -0.58 5.24
CA ILE A 26 3.06 -0.14 6.03
C ILE A 26 1.84 0.22 5.16
N ARG A 27 2.05 0.77 3.95
CA ARG A 27 0.95 1.08 3.02
C ARG A 27 0.18 -0.18 2.58
N SER A 28 0.83 -1.33 2.46
CA SER A 28 0.15 -2.60 2.14
C SER A 28 -0.62 -3.16 3.34
N LEU A 29 -0.16 -2.88 4.56
CA LEU A 29 -0.86 -3.23 5.80
C LEU A 29 -2.05 -2.30 6.07
N SER A 30 -2.10 -1.13 5.43
CA SER A 30 -3.21 -0.18 5.52
C SER A 30 -4.53 -0.71 4.93
N GLY A 31 -4.52 -1.92 4.36
CA GLY A 31 -5.69 -2.54 3.77
C GLY A 31 -6.36 -1.71 2.67
N MET A 32 -7.67 -1.83 2.53
CA MET A 32 -8.47 -1.06 1.58
C MET A 32 -8.89 0.28 2.18
N ALA A 33 -8.82 1.35 1.39
CA ALA A 33 -9.35 2.66 1.78
C ALA A 33 -10.88 2.68 1.68
N ALA A 34 -11.56 3.39 2.60
CA ALA A 34 -13.00 3.60 2.52
C ALA A 34 -13.40 4.35 1.24
N VAL A 35 -12.55 5.29 0.81
CA VAL A 35 -12.71 6.05 -0.44
C VAL A 35 -11.43 5.93 -1.26
N SER A 36 -11.54 5.64 -2.56
CA SER A 36 -10.39 5.49 -3.45
C SER A 36 -10.73 5.80 -4.91
N GLY A 37 -9.69 5.87 -5.75
CA GLY A 37 -9.81 6.23 -7.16
C GLY A 37 -9.90 7.75 -7.37
N ALA A 38 -9.72 8.19 -8.62
CA ALA A 38 -9.78 9.59 -8.98
C ALA A 38 -11.14 10.19 -8.58
N GLY A 39 -11.11 11.33 -7.88
CA GLY A 39 -12.31 12.00 -7.39
C GLY A 39 -13.15 11.19 -6.39
N GLY A 40 -12.58 10.18 -5.72
CA GLY A 40 -13.31 9.35 -4.76
C GLY A 40 -14.34 8.42 -5.40
N ARG A 41 -14.06 7.93 -6.60
CA ARG A 41 -14.97 7.11 -7.41
C ARG A 41 -15.44 5.85 -6.71
N TYR A 42 -14.55 5.15 -6.00
CA TYR A 42 -14.87 3.91 -5.31
C TYR A 42 -15.07 4.16 -3.82
N ARG A 43 -16.20 3.70 -3.28
CA ARG A 43 -16.55 3.82 -1.86
C ARG A 43 -16.89 2.47 -1.27
N ARG A 44 -16.44 2.22 -0.02
CA ARG A 44 -16.64 0.95 0.71
C ARG A 44 -17.32 1.23 2.03
N PRO A 45 -18.65 1.39 2.04
CA PRO A 45 -19.39 1.80 3.24
C PRO A 45 -19.38 0.73 4.35
N PHE A 46 -19.11 -0.54 4.00
CA PHE A 46 -19.20 -1.66 4.95
C PHE A 46 -17.86 -2.12 5.53
N LEU A 47 -16.76 -1.37 5.36
CA LEU A 47 -15.43 -1.80 5.88
C LEU A 47 -15.38 -1.97 7.40
N GLN A 48 -16.33 -1.39 8.15
CA GLN A 48 -16.43 -1.53 9.60
C GLN A 48 -17.48 -2.58 10.02
N VAL A 49 -18.25 -3.10 9.07
CA VAL A 49 -19.32 -4.09 9.29
C VAL A 49 -18.78 -5.49 9.00
N ASP A 50 -19.02 -6.44 9.89
CA ASP A 50 -18.69 -7.83 9.64
C ASP A 50 -19.63 -8.47 8.59
N ARG A 51 -19.16 -9.53 7.98
CA ARG A 51 -19.88 -10.22 6.90
C ARG A 51 -21.21 -10.82 7.38
N GLN A 52 -21.25 -11.33 8.62
CA GLN A 52 -22.47 -11.94 9.15
C GLN A 52 -23.56 -10.89 9.35
N THR A 53 -23.22 -9.73 9.89
CA THR A 53 -24.14 -8.59 10.04
C THR A 53 -24.67 -8.13 8.68
N ALA A 54 -23.80 -8.01 7.67
CA ALA A 54 -24.24 -7.65 6.31
C ALA A 54 -25.19 -8.68 5.72
N ARG A 55 -24.90 -9.98 5.83
CA ARG A 55 -25.80 -11.06 5.38
C ARG A 55 -27.13 -11.07 6.13
N LYS A 56 -27.10 -10.91 7.45
CA LYS A 56 -28.31 -10.82 8.28
C LYS A 56 -29.19 -9.65 7.86
N ALA A 57 -28.60 -8.51 7.55
CA ALA A 57 -29.34 -7.34 7.05
C ALA A 57 -30.05 -7.65 5.71
N CYS A 58 -29.39 -8.35 4.79
CA CYS A 58 -30.04 -8.81 3.55
C CYS A 58 -31.21 -9.75 3.83
N MET A 59 -31.03 -10.73 4.73
CA MET A 59 -32.09 -11.69 5.10
C MET A 59 -33.32 -10.98 5.70
N VAL A 60 -33.10 -10.06 6.65
CA VAL A 60 -34.19 -9.32 7.30
C VAL A 60 -34.98 -8.48 6.30
N GLN A 61 -34.31 -7.95 5.28
CA GLN A 61 -34.91 -7.13 4.23
C GLN A 61 -35.41 -7.98 3.03
N SER A 62 -35.37 -9.31 3.14
CA SER A 62 -35.76 -10.24 2.05
C SER A 62 -35.04 -9.96 0.73
N LEU A 63 -33.79 -9.48 0.81
CA LEU A 63 -32.97 -9.28 -0.38
C LEU A 63 -32.34 -10.61 -0.82
N PRO A 64 -32.49 -11.03 -2.07
CA PRO A 64 -31.85 -12.25 -2.56
C PRO A 64 -30.32 -12.07 -2.57
N VAL A 65 -29.64 -13.01 -1.92
CA VAL A 65 -28.16 -13.06 -1.93
C VAL A 65 -27.72 -14.17 -2.87
N TRP A 66 -26.92 -13.82 -3.87
CA TRP A 66 -26.26 -14.79 -4.72
C TRP A 66 -24.88 -15.12 -4.13
N ASP A 67 -24.68 -16.39 -3.82
CA ASP A 67 -23.39 -16.89 -3.35
C ASP A 67 -22.55 -17.33 -4.55
N ASP A 68 -21.61 -16.47 -4.94
CA ASP A 68 -20.66 -16.77 -6.00
C ASP A 68 -19.81 -18.02 -5.64
N PRO A 69 -19.84 -19.09 -6.45
CA PRO A 69 -19.07 -20.31 -6.20
C PRO A 69 -17.57 -20.10 -6.00
N HIS A 70 -16.98 -19.08 -6.64
CA HIS A 70 -15.57 -18.73 -6.47
C HIS A 70 -15.21 -18.31 -5.04
N ASN A 71 -16.19 -17.87 -4.24
CA ASN A 71 -15.96 -17.53 -2.83
C ASN A 71 -15.64 -18.75 -1.97
N ALA A 72 -16.02 -19.95 -2.39
CA ALA A 72 -15.73 -21.21 -1.71
C ALA A 72 -14.60 -22.02 -2.36
N ASP A 73 -14.16 -21.63 -3.57
CA ASP A 73 -13.14 -22.38 -4.32
C ASP A 73 -11.74 -22.21 -3.70
N PRO A 74 -11.09 -23.28 -3.20
CA PRO A 74 -9.77 -23.23 -2.56
C PRO A 74 -8.63 -22.91 -3.54
N ALA A 75 -8.86 -22.90 -4.84
CA ALA A 75 -7.88 -22.42 -5.82
C ALA A 75 -7.52 -20.95 -5.56
N TYR A 76 -8.45 -20.16 -5.03
CA TYR A 76 -8.23 -18.76 -4.72
C TYR A 76 -7.64 -18.54 -3.32
N THR A 77 -6.56 -17.80 -3.23
CA THR A 77 -5.87 -17.52 -1.95
C THR A 77 -6.79 -16.83 -0.92
N ARG A 78 -7.69 -15.95 -1.36
CA ARG A 78 -8.66 -15.31 -0.45
C ARG A 78 -9.66 -16.30 0.12
N SER A 79 -10.11 -17.26 -0.67
CA SER A 79 -11.00 -18.34 -0.20
C SER A 79 -10.31 -19.18 0.87
N ARG A 80 -9.06 -19.61 0.63
CA ARG A 80 -8.27 -20.35 1.65
C ARG A 80 -8.06 -19.54 2.93
N LEU A 81 -7.72 -18.25 2.83
CA LEU A 81 -7.58 -17.39 4.02
C LEU A 81 -8.88 -17.31 4.81
N ARG A 82 -10.01 -17.20 4.14
CA ARG A 82 -11.34 -17.10 4.75
C ARG A 82 -11.74 -18.36 5.47
N HIS A 83 -11.56 -19.51 4.82
CA HIS A 83 -12.10 -20.78 5.30
C HIS A 83 -11.12 -21.57 6.16
N GLU A 84 -9.81 -21.33 6.03
CA GLU A 84 -8.77 -22.07 6.72
C GLU A 84 -7.87 -21.15 7.57
N GLY A 85 -7.32 -20.09 6.97
CA GLY A 85 -6.29 -19.26 7.59
C GLY A 85 -6.83 -18.44 8.77
N LEU A 86 -7.89 -17.66 8.60
CA LEU A 86 -8.49 -16.88 9.67
C LEU A 86 -9.03 -17.75 10.80
N PRO A 87 -9.79 -18.85 10.54
CA PRO A 87 -10.20 -19.76 11.60
C PRO A 87 -9.02 -20.40 12.37
N ALA A 88 -7.93 -20.76 11.68
CA ALA A 88 -6.74 -21.28 12.34
C ALA A 88 -6.07 -20.22 13.23
N LEU A 89 -5.99 -18.97 12.80
CA LEU A 89 -5.51 -17.86 13.61
C LEU A 89 -6.41 -17.59 14.81
N GLU A 90 -7.74 -17.58 14.65
CA GLU A 90 -8.69 -17.44 15.76
C GLU A 90 -8.56 -18.58 16.78
N LYS A 91 -8.31 -19.80 16.31
CA LYS A 91 -8.07 -20.96 17.17
C LYS A 91 -6.75 -20.83 17.96
N ALA A 92 -5.71 -20.30 17.35
CA ALA A 92 -4.38 -20.21 17.95
C ALA A 92 -4.20 -18.99 18.87
N LEU A 93 -4.78 -17.84 18.49
CA LEU A 93 -4.58 -16.53 19.14
C LEU A 93 -5.79 -16.07 19.97
N GLY A 94 -6.92 -16.74 19.85
CA GLY A 94 -8.18 -16.34 20.46
C GLY A 94 -9.07 -15.55 19.53
N LYS A 95 -10.31 -15.31 19.96
CA LYS A 95 -11.32 -14.55 19.20
C LYS A 95 -10.90 -13.09 19.04
N GLY A 96 -11.30 -12.46 17.95
CA GLY A 96 -11.10 -11.03 17.66
C GLY A 96 -9.92 -10.75 16.74
N VAL A 97 -9.34 -11.76 16.09
CA VAL A 97 -8.25 -11.59 15.11
C VAL A 97 -8.69 -10.70 13.94
N VAL A 98 -9.90 -10.89 13.42
CA VAL A 98 -10.46 -10.09 12.32
C VAL A 98 -10.54 -8.61 12.70
N GLU A 99 -11.06 -8.32 13.89
CA GLU A 99 -11.13 -6.96 14.43
C GLU A 99 -9.75 -6.36 14.67
N ALA A 100 -8.82 -7.13 15.20
CA ALA A 100 -7.46 -6.69 15.44
C ALA A 100 -6.74 -6.34 14.14
N LEU A 101 -6.87 -7.17 13.10
CA LEU A 101 -6.31 -6.91 11.77
C LEU A 101 -6.94 -5.66 11.12
N ALA A 102 -8.25 -5.48 11.24
CA ALA A 102 -8.93 -4.29 10.72
C ALA A 102 -8.49 -3.01 11.44
N ARG A 103 -8.30 -3.06 12.79
CA ARG A 103 -7.72 -1.92 13.54
C ARG A 103 -6.29 -1.63 13.13
N THR A 104 -5.47 -2.67 12.95
CA THR A 104 -4.09 -2.51 12.46
C THR A 104 -4.07 -1.85 11.09
N ALA A 105 -4.99 -2.22 10.19
CA ALA A 105 -5.11 -1.57 8.89
C ALA A 105 -5.39 -0.06 9.01
N GLN A 106 -6.30 0.33 9.91
CA GLN A 106 -6.62 1.74 10.12
C GLN A 106 -5.43 2.51 10.69
N LEU A 107 -4.81 2.02 11.78
CA LEU A 107 -3.63 2.65 12.37
C LEU A 107 -2.49 2.79 11.36
N SER A 108 -2.20 1.71 10.62
CA SER A 108 -1.20 1.74 9.56
C SER A 108 -1.53 2.73 8.45
N ARG A 109 -2.80 2.98 8.18
CA ARG A 109 -3.25 3.97 7.20
C ARG A 109 -2.97 5.38 7.70
N ASP A 110 -3.34 5.67 8.93
CA ASP A 110 -3.15 7.00 9.54
C ASP A 110 -1.66 7.36 9.57
N ASP A 111 -0.79 6.43 9.99
CA ASP A 111 0.66 6.60 9.97
C ASP A 111 1.20 6.79 8.54
N ALA A 112 0.74 5.98 7.59
CA ALA A 112 1.17 6.08 6.20
C ALA A 112 0.75 7.41 5.58
N ASP A 113 -0.46 7.90 5.85
CA ASP A 113 -0.97 9.17 5.32
C ASP A 113 -0.23 10.38 5.92
N ALA A 114 0.10 10.33 7.22
CA ALA A 114 0.93 11.34 7.88
C ALA A 114 2.33 11.41 7.27
N LEU A 115 2.99 10.26 7.09
CA LEU A 115 4.31 10.17 6.49
C LEU A 115 4.32 10.56 4.99
N ASP A 116 3.27 10.25 4.25
CA ASP A 116 3.12 10.68 2.86
C ASP A 116 2.90 12.20 2.76
N THR A 117 2.19 12.78 3.72
CA THR A 117 2.01 14.24 3.82
C THR A 117 3.34 14.92 4.14
N TRP A 118 4.09 14.40 5.12
CA TRP A 118 5.42 14.91 5.43
C TRP A 118 6.36 14.80 4.23
N ALA A 119 6.35 13.67 3.52
CA ALA A 119 7.17 13.51 2.32
C ALA A 119 6.85 14.54 1.24
N ARG A 120 5.56 14.83 1.00
CA ARG A 120 5.15 15.90 0.06
C ARG A 120 5.65 17.28 0.47
N GLN A 121 5.56 17.60 1.75
CA GLN A 121 6.04 18.89 2.28
C GLN A 121 7.57 19.01 2.18
N ALA A 122 8.29 17.95 2.56
CA ALA A 122 9.75 17.93 2.52
C ALA A 122 10.32 17.94 1.09
N GLU A 123 9.58 17.41 0.13
CA GLU A 123 10.02 17.27 -1.26
C GLU A 123 10.36 18.63 -1.91
N ALA A 124 9.59 19.67 -1.63
CA ALA A 124 9.84 21.01 -2.15
C ALA A 124 11.20 21.56 -1.71
N GLY A 125 11.66 21.23 -0.50
CA GLY A 125 12.95 21.66 0.04
C GLY A 125 14.15 20.89 -0.49
N VAL A 126 13.95 19.69 -1.05
CA VAL A 126 15.03 18.84 -1.57
C VAL A 126 15.16 18.87 -3.09
N ARG A 127 14.16 19.37 -3.82
CA ARG A 127 14.26 19.58 -5.28
C ARG A 127 15.02 20.85 -5.60
N ASP A 128 15.90 20.77 -6.56
CA ASP A 128 16.57 21.95 -7.14
C ASP A 128 15.76 22.52 -8.33
N ALA A 129 16.21 23.65 -8.86
CA ALA A 129 15.59 24.32 -9.99
C ALA A 129 15.54 23.48 -11.29
N THR A 130 16.36 22.43 -11.40
CA THR A 130 16.41 21.51 -12.56
C THR A 130 15.57 20.26 -12.35
N GLY A 131 14.88 20.15 -11.21
CA GLY A 131 14.08 18.97 -10.83
C GLY A 131 14.89 17.83 -10.21
N GLY A 132 16.20 17.98 -10.07
CA GLY A 132 17.08 17.03 -9.38
C GLY A 132 16.84 17.04 -7.88
N LEU A 133 17.08 15.91 -7.22
CA LEU A 133 16.95 15.79 -5.77
C LEU A 133 18.32 15.91 -5.11
N GLU A 134 18.51 16.87 -4.21
CA GLU A 134 19.78 17.10 -3.51
C GLU A 134 20.06 15.97 -2.50
N CYS A 135 21.10 15.18 -2.74
CA CYS A 135 21.44 14.01 -1.93
C CYS A 135 21.72 14.35 -0.46
N ALA A 136 22.37 15.49 -0.19
CA ALA A 136 22.66 15.92 1.18
C ALA A 136 21.37 16.21 1.97
N LYS A 137 20.43 16.91 1.36
CA LYS A 137 19.13 17.21 1.97
C LYS A 137 18.30 15.95 2.14
N LEU A 138 18.30 15.04 1.15
CA LEU A 138 17.64 13.74 1.28
C LEU A 138 18.25 12.91 2.41
N TYR A 139 19.57 12.90 2.54
CA TYR A 139 20.27 12.16 3.60
C TYR A 139 19.87 12.60 5.00
N ALA A 140 19.63 13.90 5.18
CA ALA A 140 19.19 14.47 6.46
C ALA A 140 17.73 14.09 6.85
N LEU A 141 16.93 13.62 5.91
CA LEU A 141 15.56 13.20 6.20
C LEU A 141 15.49 11.81 6.83
N PRO A 142 14.50 11.56 7.70
CA PRO A 142 14.24 10.20 8.18
C PRO A 142 14.05 9.21 7.01
N PRO A 143 14.55 7.97 7.12
CA PRO A 143 14.47 6.99 6.03
C PRO A 143 13.05 6.77 5.48
N ALA A 144 12.04 6.79 6.36
CA ALA A 144 10.64 6.61 5.96
C ALA A 144 10.13 7.74 5.06
N VAL A 145 10.55 8.99 5.31
CA VAL A 145 10.20 10.18 4.50
C VAL A 145 10.99 10.18 3.20
N ARG A 146 12.31 9.99 3.30
CA ARG A 146 13.22 9.96 2.14
C ARG A 146 12.78 8.91 1.10
N ARG A 147 12.53 7.68 1.51
CA ARG A 147 12.09 6.61 0.61
C ARG A 147 10.75 6.89 -0.05
N ARG A 148 9.86 7.62 0.61
CA ARG A 148 8.59 8.08 0.01
C ARG A 148 8.83 9.11 -1.09
N ILE A 149 9.74 10.06 -0.88
CA ILE A 149 10.13 11.03 -1.91
C ILE A 149 10.73 10.29 -3.12
N LEU A 150 11.64 9.33 -2.89
CA LEU A 150 12.23 8.54 -3.97
C LEU A 150 11.17 7.76 -4.76
N ARG A 151 10.22 7.12 -4.07
CA ARG A 151 9.12 6.41 -4.72
C ARG A 151 8.24 7.35 -5.54
N ARG A 152 7.90 8.53 -5.03
CA ARG A 152 7.12 9.54 -5.75
C ARG A 152 7.85 9.99 -7.01
N ALA A 153 9.12 10.34 -6.90
CA ALA A 153 9.93 10.76 -8.04
C ALA A 153 10.04 9.64 -9.11
N ALA A 154 10.14 8.37 -8.70
CA ALA A 154 10.13 7.25 -9.64
C ALA A 154 8.77 7.08 -10.35
N LEU A 155 7.65 7.26 -9.64
CA LEU A 155 6.30 7.23 -10.22
C LEU A 155 6.07 8.40 -11.19
N GLU A 156 6.50 9.60 -10.83
CA GLU A 156 6.45 10.81 -11.69
C GLU A 156 7.27 10.63 -12.96
N ALA A 157 8.41 9.92 -12.88
CA ALA A 157 9.24 9.57 -14.03
C ALA A 157 8.66 8.44 -14.90
N GLY A 158 7.49 7.87 -14.54
CA GLY A 158 6.79 6.87 -15.33
C GLY A 158 6.94 5.42 -14.86
N ALA A 159 7.55 5.17 -13.70
CA ALA A 159 7.62 3.80 -13.18
C ALA A 159 6.21 3.27 -12.83
N PRO A 160 5.82 2.07 -13.31
CA PRO A 160 4.51 1.50 -12.98
C PRO A 160 4.41 1.16 -11.49
N GLY A 161 3.43 1.75 -10.80
CA GLY A 161 3.28 1.62 -9.34
C GLY A 161 3.17 0.16 -8.85
N GLY A 162 2.54 -0.72 -9.64
CA GLY A 162 2.39 -2.14 -9.33
C GLY A 162 3.67 -2.96 -9.48
N ALA A 163 4.65 -2.48 -10.26
CA ALA A 163 5.94 -3.13 -10.45
C ALA A 163 7.07 -2.51 -9.61
N LEU A 164 6.82 -1.35 -8.97
CA LEU A 164 7.80 -0.63 -8.17
C LEU A 164 7.79 -1.13 -6.72
N PHE A 165 8.58 -2.16 -6.44
CA PHE A 165 8.68 -2.80 -5.12
C PHE A 165 9.65 -2.06 -4.18
N ALA A 166 9.57 -2.36 -2.88
CA ALA A 166 10.42 -1.77 -1.84
C ALA A 166 11.92 -1.92 -2.15
N ARG A 167 12.35 -3.09 -2.63
CA ARG A 167 13.76 -3.35 -3.01
C ARG A 167 14.31 -2.33 -4.02
N HIS A 168 13.50 -1.92 -5.00
CA HIS A 168 13.92 -0.93 -5.99
C HIS A 168 14.19 0.43 -5.35
N ILE A 169 13.34 0.83 -4.41
CA ILE A 169 13.51 2.08 -3.67
C ILE A 169 14.71 2.00 -2.71
N GLU A 170 14.97 0.84 -2.11
CA GLU A 170 16.14 0.61 -1.28
C GLU A 170 17.44 0.69 -2.08
N GLU A 171 17.47 0.17 -3.30
CA GLU A 171 18.62 0.30 -4.21
C GLU A 171 18.88 1.77 -4.55
N VAL A 172 17.84 2.54 -4.87
CA VAL A 172 17.98 3.99 -5.11
C VAL A 172 18.42 4.72 -3.84
N ASP A 173 17.90 4.35 -2.67
CA ASP A 173 18.28 4.92 -1.37
C ASP A 173 19.78 4.73 -1.08
N ARG A 174 20.39 3.61 -1.51
CA ARG A 174 21.83 3.36 -1.39
C ARG A 174 22.68 4.33 -2.21
N LEU A 175 22.17 4.91 -3.29
CA LEU A 175 22.85 5.98 -4.00
C LEU A 175 23.03 7.24 -3.13
N ILE A 176 22.22 7.37 -2.06
CA ILE A 176 22.28 8.50 -1.11
C ILE A 176 23.09 8.10 0.13
N THR A 177 22.75 6.94 0.73
CA THR A 177 23.24 6.53 2.04
C THR A 177 24.57 5.78 2.02
N GLY A 178 24.91 5.16 0.90
CA GLY A 178 26.10 4.32 0.73
C GLY A 178 26.80 4.58 -0.61
N TRP A 179 26.95 5.85 -1.01
CA TRP A 179 27.57 6.22 -2.28
C TRP A 179 29.04 5.84 -2.33
N ARG A 180 29.43 5.05 -3.36
CA ARG A 180 30.80 4.62 -3.65
C ARG A 180 31.15 4.74 -5.15
N GLY A 181 30.43 5.61 -5.89
CA GLY A 181 30.60 5.73 -7.34
C GLY A 181 29.76 4.72 -8.15
N GLN A 182 28.70 4.17 -7.57
CA GLN A 182 27.82 3.21 -8.27
C GLN A 182 27.23 3.81 -9.54
N GLY A 183 27.03 2.93 -10.54
CA GLY A 183 26.33 3.26 -11.77
C GLY A 183 24.84 3.58 -11.56
N ALA A 184 24.15 3.81 -12.65
CA ALA A 184 22.71 4.05 -12.64
C ALA A 184 21.95 2.79 -12.21
N ILE A 185 20.84 2.99 -11.50
CA ILE A 185 19.89 1.94 -11.10
C ILE A 185 18.73 1.93 -12.09
N ASN A 186 18.45 0.79 -12.68
CA ASN A 186 17.31 0.60 -13.57
C ASN A 186 16.06 0.22 -12.76
N LEU A 187 15.01 1.00 -12.96
CA LEU A 187 13.70 0.79 -12.35
C LEU A 187 12.69 0.27 -13.40
N PRO A 188 11.58 -0.34 -12.97
CA PRO A 188 10.52 -0.74 -13.88
C PRO A 188 10.02 0.44 -14.75
N GLY A 189 9.54 0.14 -15.96
CA GLY A 189 9.04 1.16 -16.90
C GLY A 189 10.14 1.93 -17.62
N LYS A 190 11.35 1.37 -17.73
CA LYS A 190 12.53 2.03 -18.35
C LYS A 190 12.93 3.33 -17.62
N VAL A 191 12.60 3.45 -16.34
CA VAL A 191 13.03 4.58 -15.51
C VAL A 191 14.43 4.31 -14.99
N VAL A 192 15.27 5.35 -14.97
CA VAL A 192 16.67 5.28 -14.53
C VAL A 192 16.91 6.28 -13.41
N ALA A 193 17.49 5.82 -12.31
CA ALA A 193 17.95 6.65 -11.21
C ALA A 193 19.48 6.73 -11.22
N ARG A 194 20.04 7.93 -11.23
CA ARG A 194 21.50 8.18 -11.25
C ARG A 194 21.86 9.27 -10.25
N ARG A 195 22.95 9.06 -9.50
CA ARG A 195 23.58 10.13 -8.74
C ARG A 195 24.69 10.79 -9.57
N GLN A 196 24.63 12.11 -9.69
CA GLN A 196 25.61 12.91 -10.41
C GLN A 196 25.78 14.26 -9.70
N GLY A 197 27.01 14.68 -9.43
CA GLY A 197 27.31 15.99 -8.83
C GLY A 197 26.56 16.25 -7.50
N GLY A 198 26.41 15.23 -6.63
CA GLY A 198 25.66 15.39 -5.37
C GLY A 198 24.12 15.39 -5.52
N ARG A 199 23.60 15.19 -6.71
CA ARG A 199 22.17 15.16 -7.03
C ARG A 199 21.74 13.78 -7.47
N LEU A 200 20.53 13.39 -7.11
CA LEU A 200 19.85 12.21 -7.64
C LEU A 200 18.87 12.65 -8.74
N VAL A 201 19.08 12.14 -9.94
CA VAL A 201 18.20 12.38 -11.09
C VAL A 201 17.47 11.07 -11.38
N ILE A 202 16.13 11.12 -11.44
CA ILE A 202 15.26 10.00 -11.78
C ILE A 202 14.47 10.42 -13.01
N ARG A 203 14.63 9.70 -14.11
CA ARG A 203 13.97 10.02 -15.39
C ARG A 203 13.72 8.78 -16.23
N GLN A 204 12.86 8.90 -17.22
CA GLN A 204 12.70 7.88 -18.24
C GLN A 204 14.00 7.75 -19.05
N GLY A 205 14.45 6.51 -19.27
CA GLY A 205 15.66 6.20 -20.03
C GLY A 205 15.41 6.14 -21.52
#